data_709beb902029e2e6b0f2f68efdd3b6cd
#
_entry.id   709beb902029e2e6b0f2f68efdd3b6cd
#
_cell.length_a   1.000
_cell.length_b   1.000
_cell.length_c   1.000
_cell.angle_alpha   90.00
_cell.angle_beta   90.00
_cell.angle_gamma   90.00
#
_symmetry.space_group_name_H-M   'P 1'
#
loop_
_entity.id
_entity.type
_entity.pdbx_description
1 polymer ?
#
loop_
_entity_poly.entity_id
_entity_poly.type
_entity_poly.pdbx_seq_one_letter_code
_entity_poly.pdbx_strand_id
1 'polypeptide(L)'
;FVSQIKLSKNFIKDRVKLALTEDLYPSGDVTSNLLKENKIITAKLICNQKAVIAGLLFAKQAFVQVDGKVKFLIKKKDGSLVKKNSLVATIKGKANSILIAERVALNFLSHISGIATKTNQFVKLAGKKCKICCTRKTIPNYRVIQKYAVKLGGGTNHRFNLSDEFLIKDNHIASSNIKSLVSNAIKNKKGKKITVE
;
A
#
# COMPACT_ATOMS: atom_id res chain seq x y z
N PHE A 1 17.68 5.39 5.79
CA PHE A 1 16.52 4.63 6.30
C PHE A 1 15.28 4.67 5.37
N VAL A 2 15.11 5.68 4.53
CA VAL A 2 13.89 5.86 3.68
C VAL A 2 13.93 5.06 2.37
N SER A 3 15.04 4.44 2.02
CA SER A 3 15.23 3.82 0.69
C SER A 3 14.56 2.46 0.52
N GLN A 4 14.20 1.75 1.59
CA GLN A 4 13.56 0.42 1.50
C GLN A 4 12.43 0.26 2.53
N ILE A 5 11.21 0.71 2.19
CA ILE A 5 10.03 0.31 2.96
C ILE A 5 9.77 -1.16 2.64
N LYS A 6 10.21 -2.04 3.53
CA LYS A 6 9.91 -3.47 3.48
C LYS A 6 8.74 -3.73 4.42
N LEU A 7 7.63 -4.18 3.88
CA LEU A 7 6.45 -4.56 4.68
C LEU A 7 6.74 -5.87 5.40
N SER A 8 6.70 -5.86 6.74
CA SER A 8 6.83 -7.08 7.51
C SER A 8 5.57 -7.94 7.40
N LYS A 9 5.72 -9.25 7.53
CA LYS A 9 4.57 -10.18 7.52
C LYS A 9 3.57 -9.86 8.63
N ASN A 10 4.05 -9.52 9.82
CA ASN A 10 3.19 -9.16 10.96
C ASN A 10 2.41 -7.87 10.68
N PHE A 11 3.06 -6.83 10.14
CA PHE A 11 2.36 -5.60 9.75
C PHE A 11 1.21 -5.88 8.77
N ILE A 12 1.45 -6.68 7.73
CA ILE A 12 0.40 -7.05 6.75
C ILE A 12 -0.72 -7.81 7.45
N LYS A 13 -0.38 -8.81 8.27
CA LYS A 13 -1.33 -9.62 9.03
C LYS A 13 -2.23 -8.77 9.90
N ASP A 14 -1.66 -7.83 10.66
CA ASP A 14 -2.41 -6.99 11.61
C ASP A 14 -3.35 -6.02 10.86
N ARG A 15 -2.89 -5.40 9.76
CA ARG A 15 -3.72 -4.51 8.95
C ARG A 15 -4.89 -5.25 8.29
N VAL A 16 -4.65 -6.43 7.77
CA VAL A 16 -5.71 -7.26 7.18
C VAL A 16 -6.68 -7.75 8.25
N LYS A 17 -6.19 -8.13 9.44
CA LYS A 17 -7.06 -8.52 10.56
C LYS A 17 -8.03 -7.40 10.93
N LEU A 18 -7.53 -6.16 11.06
CA LEU A 18 -8.39 -5.02 11.38
C LEU A 18 -9.47 -4.81 10.31
N ALA A 19 -9.12 -4.87 9.03
CA ALA A 19 -10.07 -4.71 7.94
C ALA A 19 -11.10 -5.85 7.86
N LEU A 20 -10.70 -7.09 8.13
CA LEU A 20 -11.63 -8.22 8.23
C LEU A 20 -12.55 -8.08 9.45
N THR A 21 -12.04 -7.59 10.58
CA THR A 21 -12.87 -7.33 11.76
C THR A 21 -13.91 -6.26 11.45
N GLU A 22 -13.55 -5.17 10.77
CA GLU A 22 -14.46 -4.10 10.35
C GLU A 22 -15.60 -4.64 9.46
N ASP A 23 -15.26 -5.52 8.51
CA ASP A 23 -16.20 -6.04 7.51
C ASP A 23 -17.10 -7.17 8.05
N LEU A 24 -16.63 -7.91 9.06
CA LEU A 24 -17.31 -9.11 9.57
C LEU A 24 -17.99 -8.94 10.94
N TYR A 25 -17.73 -7.85 11.66
CA TYR A 25 -18.34 -7.61 12.96
C TYR A 25 -19.80 -7.13 12.82
N PRO A 26 -20.74 -7.58 13.70
CA PRO A 26 -20.55 -8.61 14.73
C PRO A 26 -20.86 -10.03 14.28
N SER A 27 -21.58 -10.23 13.15
CA SER A 27 -22.29 -11.48 12.82
C SER A 27 -21.69 -12.26 11.65
N GLY A 28 -20.54 -11.81 11.10
CA GLY A 28 -19.93 -12.40 9.92
C GLY A 28 -20.69 -12.09 8.63
N ASP A 29 -20.42 -12.85 7.56
CA ASP A 29 -21.11 -12.71 6.27
C ASP A 29 -22.43 -13.48 6.26
N VAL A 30 -23.51 -12.79 6.57
CA VAL A 30 -24.87 -13.37 6.63
C VAL A 30 -25.33 -13.92 5.28
N THR A 31 -24.85 -13.36 4.17
CA THR A 31 -25.21 -13.80 2.82
C THR A 31 -24.50 -15.09 2.44
N SER A 32 -23.20 -15.16 2.65
CA SER A 32 -22.42 -16.35 2.33
C SER A 32 -22.83 -17.55 3.21
N ASN A 33 -23.38 -17.31 4.41
CA ASN A 33 -23.93 -18.35 5.27
C ASN A 33 -25.19 -19.02 4.71
N LEU A 34 -25.82 -18.44 3.68
CA LEU A 34 -26.96 -19.07 2.97
C LEU A 34 -26.52 -20.19 2.02
N LEU A 35 -25.24 -20.31 1.72
CA LEU A 35 -24.75 -21.35 0.82
C LEU A 35 -24.87 -22.74 1.49
N LYS A 36 -25.82 -23.54 1.04
CA LYS A 36 -26.05 -24.91 1.52
C LYS A 36 -24.87 -25.83 1.22
N GLU A 37 -24.28 -25.69 0.01
CA GLU A 37 -23.12 -26.46 -0.43
C GLU A 37 -21.90 -25.53 -0.58
N ASN A 38 -20.88 -25.84 0.21
CA ASN A 38 -19.63 -25.04 0.21
C ASN A 38 -18.59 -25.71 -0.71
N LYS A 39 -18.88 -25.68 -2.02
CA LYS A 39 -18.02 -26.29 -3.06
C LYS A 39 -16.63 -25.62 -3.13
N ILE A 40 -15.64 -26.41 -3.55
CA ILE A 40 -14.32 -25.88 -3.91
C ILE A 40 -14.42 -25.23 -5.29
N ILE A 41 -14.10 -23.97 -5.36
CA ILE A 41 -14.11 -23.20 -6.61
C ILE A 41 -12.72 -22.63 -6.91
N THR A 42 -12.53 -22.18 -8.15
CA THR A 42 -11.36 -21.41 -8.57
C THR A 42 -11.81 -20.06 -9.10
N ALA A 43 -11.49 -19.00 -8.36
CA ALA A 43 -11.71 -17.63 -8.77
C ALA A 43 -10.48 -17.07 -9.49
N LYS A 44 -10.69 -16.13 -10.41
CA LYS A 44 -9.64 -15.42 -11.15
C LYS A 44 -9.66 -13.94 -10.75
N LEU A 45 -8.50 -13.41 -10.40
CA LEU A 45 -8.32 -11.99 -10.17
C LEU A 45 -7.79 -11.35 -11.45
N ILE A 46 -8.62 -10.54 -12.09
CA ILE A 46 -8.35 -9.95 -13.40
C ILE A 46 -8.29 -8.43 -13.26
N CYS A 47 -7.28 -7.81 -13.87
CA CYS A 47 -7.14 -6.35 -13.91
C CYS A 47 -7.98 -5.81 -15.07
N ASN A 48 -8.96 -4.95 -14.79
CA ASN A 48 -9.91 -4.42 -15.78
C ASN A 48 -9.42 -3.15 -16.50
N GLN A 49 -8.23 -2.66 -16.19
CA GLN A 49 -7.59 -1.52 -16.86
C GLN A 49 -6.06 -1.68 -16.88
N LYS A 50 -5.34 -0.81 -17.60
CA LYS A 50 -3.88 -0.75 -17.53
C LYS A 50 -3.46 -0.19 -16.17
N ALA A 51 -2.67 -0.95 -15.39
CA ALA A 51 -2.28 -0.57 -14.04
C ALA A 51 -0.92 -1.14 -13.62
N VAL A 52 -0.31 -0.53 -12.62
CA VAL A 52 0.79 -1.12 -11.85
C VAL A 52 0.19 -1.90 -10.69
N ILE A 53 0.37 -3.20 -10.69
CA ILE A 53 -0.15 -4.06 -9.61
C ILE A 53 0.67 -3.86 -8.34
N ALA A 54 -0.03 -3.67 -7.22
CA ALA A 54 0.59 -3.51 -5.92
C ALA A 54 -0.36 -3.92 -4.79
N GLY A 55 0.15 -4.64 -3.77
CA GLY A 55 -0.63 -5.06 -2.62
C GLY A 55 -1.08 -6.53 -2.66
N LEU A 56 -0.47 -7.36 -3.49
CA LEU A 56 -0.80 -8.79 -3.60
C LEU A 56 -0.64 -9.56 -2.30
N LEU A 57 0.32 -9.17 -1.46
CA LEU A 57 0.51 -9.82 -0.16
C LEU A 57 -0.64 -9.52 0.82
N PHE A 58 -1.24 -8.31 0.75
CA PHE A 58 -2.43 -7.98 1.52
C PHE A 58 -3.63 -8.78 1.03
N ALA A 59 -3.84 -8.83 -0.29
CA ALA A 59 -4.90 -9.62 -0.88
C ALA A 59 -4.77 -11.11 -0.51
N LYS A 60 -3.59 -11.70 -0.67
CA LYS A 60 -3.32 -13.08 -0.25
C LYS A 60 -3.62 -13.28 1.24
N GLN A 61 -3.20 -12.33 2.09
CA GLN A 61 -3.38 -12.43 3.53
C GLN A 61 -4.85 -12.38 3.93
N ALA A 62 -5.71 -11.64 3.20
CA ALA A 62 -7.14 -11.61 3.45
C ALA A 62 -7.76 -13.01 3.27
N PHE A 63 -7.45 -13.68 2.18
CA PHE A 63 -7.93 -15.04 1.95
C PHE A 63 -7.40 -16.04 2.97
N VAL A 64 -6.11 -15.98 3.28
CA VAL A 64 -5.47 -16.93 4.22
C VAL A 64 -5.95 -16.72 5.66
N GLN A 65 -6.32 -15.51 6.06
CA GLN A 65 -6.86 -15.28 7.41
C GLN A 65 -8.29 -15.75 7.56
N VAL A 66 -9.08 -15.72 6.50
CA VAL A 66 -10.45 -16.29 6.51
C VAL A 66 -10.39 -17.80 6.49
N ASP A 67 -9.52 -18.39 5.66
CA ASP A 67 -9.36 -19.85 5.58
C ASP A 67 -7.92 -20.20 5.14
N GLY A 68 -7.15 -20.76 6.06
CA GLY A 68 -5.75 -21.16 5.80
C GLY A 68 -5.58 -22.23 4.71
N LYS A 69 -6.67 -22.90 4.29
CA LYS A 69 -6.66 -23.90 3.20
C LYS A 69 -6.79 -23.26 1.81
N VAL A 70 -7.11 -21.98 1.72
CA VAL A 70 -7.18 -21.26 0.44
C VAL A 70 -5.80 -21.18 -0.21
N LYS A 71 -5.73 -21.62 -1.46
CA LYS A 71 -4.53 -21.53 -2.29
C LYS A 71 -4.58 -20.26 -3.13
N PHE A 72 -3.69 -19.30 -2.87
CA PHE A 72 -3.56 -18.05 -3.63
C PHE A 72 -2.29 -18.10 -4.49
N LEU A 73 -2.46 -18.21 -5.80
CA LEU A 73 -1.36 -18.32 -6.75
C LEU A 73 -1.18 -17.00 -7.50
N ILE A 74 -0.09 -16.31 -7.20
CA ILE A 74 0.28 -15.03 -7.83
C ILE A 74 0.78 -15.29 -9.26
N LYS A 75 0.19 -14.59 -10.24
CA LYS A 75 0.56 -14.63 -11.66
C LYS A 75 1.35 -13.39 -12.11
N LYS A 76 1.19 -12.27 -11.43
CA LYS A 76 1.94 -11.01 -11.64
C LYS A 76 2.53 -10.55 -10.31
N LYS A 77 3.74 -10.02 -10.32
CA LYS A 77 4.41 -9.51 -9.11
C LYS A 77 3.99 -8.07 -8.82
N ASP A 78 4.07 -7.66 -7.55
CA ASP A 78 3.97 -6.25 -7.18
C ASP A 78 5.01 -5.41 -7.94
N GLY A 79 4.59 -4.24 -8.44
CA GLY A 79 5.38 -3.38 -9.32
C GLY A 79 5.23 -3.69 -10.82
N SER A 80 4.57 -4.80 -11.21
CA SER A 80 4.36 -5.13 -12.62
C SER A 80 3.33 -4.20 -13.27
N LEU A 81 3.69 -3.58 -14.39
CA LEU A 81 2.74 -2.89 -15.26
C LEU A 81 1.99 -3.92 -16.10
N VAL A 82 0.68 -3.97 -15.98
CA VAL A 82 -0.19 -4.91 -16.69
C VAL A 82 -1.17 -4.20 -17.63
N LYS A 83 -1.65 -4.92 -18.64
CA LYS A 83 -2.71 -4.46 -19.55
C LYS A 83 -4.08 -4.82 -18.98
N LYS A 84 -5.13 -4.20 -19.54
CA LYS A 84 -6.52 -4.62 -19.32
C LYS A 84 -6.68 -6.13 -19.57
N ASN A 85 -7.53 -6.79 -18.80
CA ASN A 85 -7.82 -8.22 -18.83
C ASN A 85 -6.64 -9.14 -18.46
N SER A 86 -5.55 -8.60 -17.88
CA SER A 86 -4.45 -9.42 -17.37
C SER A 86 -4.88 -10.24 -16.16
N LEU A 87 -4.59 -11.54 -16.18
CA LEU A 87 -4.74 -12.41 -15.02
C LEU A 87 -3.64 -12.09 -13.99
N VAL A 88 -4.05 -11.63 -12.80
CA VAL A 88 -3.15 -11.19 -11.74
C VAL A 88 -2.88 -12.31 -10.73
N ALA A 89 -3.91 -13.05 -10.35
CA ALA A 89 -3.82 -14.21 -9.46
C ALA A 89 -4.96 -15.19 -9.69
N THR A 90 -4.80 -16.44 -9.22
CA THR A 90 -5.87 -17.42 -9.10
C THR A 90 -6.03 -17.82 -7.65
N ILE A 91 -7.28 -17.99 -7.21
CA ILE A 91 -7.64 -18.31 -5.83
C ILE A 91 -8.45 -19.59 -5.85
N LYS A 92 -7.99 -20.65 -5.17
CA LYS A 92 -8.74 -21.91 -5.06
C LYS A 92 -9.04 -22.20 -3.60
N GLY A 93 -10.31 -22.42 -3.30
CA GLY A 93 -10.79 -22.71 -1.95
C GLY A 93 -12.29 -22.90 -1.89
N LYS A 94 -12.82 -23.01 -0.68
CA LYS A 94 -14.27 -23.05 -0.47
C LYS A 94 -14.93 -21.77 -0.96
N ALA A 95 -16.08 -21.88 -1.61
CA ALA A 95 -16.79 -20.72 -2.16
C ALA A 95 -17.06 -19.67 -1.08
N ASN A 96 -17.56 -20.06 0.08
CA ASN A 96 -17.83 -19.19 1.22
C ASN A 96 -16.55 -18.44 1.66
N SER A 97 -15.44 -19.15 1.86
CA SER A 97 -14.18 -18.53 2.26
C SER A 97 -13.66 -17.49 1.26
N ILE A 98 -13.85 -17.74 -0.03
CA ILE A 98 -13.48 -16.80 -1.10
C ILE A 98 -14.36 -15.55 -1.06
N LEU A 99 -15.67 -15.70 -0.95
CA LEU A 99 -16.63 -14.59 -0.93
C LEU A 99 -16.40 -13.70 0.29
N ILE A 100 -16.21 -14.26 1.46
CA ILE A 100 -15.93 -13.52 2.71
C ILE A 100 -14.67 -12.66 2.60
N ALA A 101 -13.59 -13.19 2.00
CA ALA A 101 -12.32 -12.47 1.92
C ALA A 101 -12.24 -11.46 0.76
N GLU A 102 -13.10 -11.60 -0.25
CA GLU A 102 -13.00 -10.90 -1.53
C GLU A 102 -12.93 -9.39 -1.37
N ARG A 103 -13.88 -8.80 -0.64
CA ARG A 103 -13.99 -7.34 -0.54
C ARG A 103 -12.75 -6.72 0.09
N VAL A 104 -12.30 -7.25 1.21
CA VAL A 104 -11.10 -6.79 1.91
C VAL A 104 -9.85 -6.94 1.02
N ALA A 105 -9.72 -8.09 0.35
CA ALA A 105 -8.61 -8.34 -0.58
C ALA A 105 -8.59 -7.32 -1.72
N LEU A 106 -9.74 -7.05 -2.35
CA LEU A 106 -9.87 -6.11 -3.46
C LEU A 106 -9.66 -4.66 -3.01
N ASN A 107 -10.12 -4.28 -1.82
CA ASN A 107 -9.93 -2.93 -1.29
C ASN A 107 -8.45 -2.61 -1.13
N PHE A 108 -7.67 -3.49 -0.50
CA PHE A 108 -6.21 -3.30 -0.41
C PHE A 108 -5.55 -3.26 -1.79
N LEU A 109 -5.86 -4.25 -2.63
CA LEU A 109 -5.21 -4.36 -3.94
C LEU A 109 -5.51 -3.15 -4.84
N SER A 110 -6.77 -2.72 -4.90
CA SER A 110 -7.19 -1.59 -5.72
C SER A 110 -6.60 -0.27 -5.23
N HIS A 111 -6.64 -0.02 -3.92
CA HIS A 111 -6.09 1.20 -3.33
C HIS A 111 -4.57 1.32 -3.56
N ILE A 112 -3.83 0.26 -3.25
CA ILE A 112 -2.37 0.25 -3.38
C ILE A 112 -1.96 0.33 -4.86
N SER A 113 -2.63 -0.44 -5.74
CA SER A 113 -2.38 -0.39 -7.20
C SER A 113 -2.76 0.95 -7.81
N GLY A 114 -3.82 1.60 -7.33
CA GLY A 114 -4.23 2.92 -7.77
C GLY A 114 -3.14 3.97 -7.53
N ILE A 115 -2.58 4.01 -6.32
CA ILE A 115 -1.47 4.91 -5.98
C ILE A 115 -0.23 4.60 -6.82
N ALA A 116 0.15 3.32 -6.95
CA ALA A 116 1.30 2.90 -7.75
C ALA A 116 1.12 3.29 -9.22
N THR A 117 -0.08 3.09 -9.77
CA THR A 117 -0.43 3.43 -11.15
C THR A 117 -0.35 4.94 -11.39
N LYS A 118 -0.95 5.73 -10.50
CA LYS A 118 -0.91 7.20 -10.60
C LYS A 118 0.52 7.72 -10.50
N THR A 119 1.29 7.19 -9.55
CA THR A 119 2.72 7.52 -9.42
C THR A 119 3.48 7.20 -10.70
N ASN A 120 3.24 6.02 -11.31
CA ASN A 120 3.91 5.62 -12.54
C ASN A 120 3.59 6.56 -13.72
N GLN A 121 2.37 7.08 -13.79
CA GLN A 121 2.00 8.09 -14.79
C GLN A 121 2.84 9.36 -14.63
N PHE A 122 2.94 9.90 -13.41
CA PHE A 122 3.77 11.09 -13.15
C PHE A 122 5.26 10.83 -13.40
N VAL A 123 5.78 9.68 -12.99
CA VAL A 123 7.19 9.30 -13.23
C VAL A 123 7.49 9.26 -14.73
N LYS A 124 6.58 8.73 -15.54
CA LYS A 124 6.73 8.71 -17.00
C LYS A 124 6.71 10.10 -17.63
N LEU A 125 5.81 10.97 -17.16
CA LEU A 125 5.73 12.35 -17.64
C LEU A 125 6.97 13.17 -17.25
N ALA A 126 7.48 12.98 -16.04
CA ALA A 126 8.70 13.64 -15.56
C ALA A 126 9.97 13.19 -16.30
N GLY A 127 9.95 11.96 -16.83
CA GLY A 127 11.11 11.37 -17.51
C GLY A 127 12.32 11.30 -16.59
N LYS A 128 13.52 11.57 -17.16
CA LYS A 128 14.78 11.56 -16.41
C LYS A 128 15.14 12.91 -15.76
N LYS A 129 14.37 13.96 -16.07
CA LYS A 129 14.69 15.36 -15.67
C LYS A 129 14.46 15.62 -14.17
N CYS A 130 13.46 14.97 -13.58
CA CYS A 130 13.18 15.13 -12.16
C CYS A 130 12.64 13.84 -11.53
N LYS A 131 12.69 13.76 -10.20
CA LYS A 131 12.18 12.63 -9.42
C LYS A 131 10.83 12.99 -8.82
N ILE A 132 9.83 12.15 -9.03
CA ILE A 132 8.53 12.26 -8.35
C ILE A 132 8.67 11.74 -6.93
N CYS A 133 8.41 12.63 -5.96
CA CYS A 133 8.61 12.35 -4.55
C CYS A 133 7.28 12.44 -3.77
N CYS A 134 7.05 11.50 -2.86
CA CYS A 134 5.89 11.55 -1.98
C CYS A 134 6.07 12.55 -0.84
N THR A 135 4.97 12.88 -0.17
CA THR A 135 4.94 13.74 1.02
C THR A 135 4.50 12.96 2.26
N ARG A 136 4.26 13.67 3.37
CA ARG A 136 3.60 13.15 4.58
C ARG A 136 2.09 13.40 4.60
N LYS A 137 1.51 13.95 3.53
CA LYS A 137 0.06 14.14 3.36
C LYS A 137 -0.57 12.80 3.00
N THR A 138 -0.70 11.93 3.97
CA THR A 138 -1.15 10.53 3.83
C THR A 138 -2.40 10.29 4.66
N ILE A 139 -3.20 9.29 4.28
CA ILE A 139 -4.30 8.80 5.13
C ILE A 139 -3.71 8.34 6.47
N PRO A 140 -4.29 8.76 7.60
CA PRO A 140 -3.85 8.29 8.92
C PRO A 140 -3.75 6.76 8.97
N ASN A 141 -2.69 6.26 9.61
CA ASN A 141 -2.38 4.83 9.73
C ASN A 141 -2.07 4.08 8.43
N TYR A 142 -2.16 4.73 7.24
CA TYR A 142 -1.88 4.12 5.93
C TYR A 142 -0.55 4.55 5.32
N ARG A 143 0.23 5.42 5.97
CA ARG A 143 1.47 5.99 5.42
C ARG A 143 2.46 4.96 4.91
N VAL A 144 2.69 3.87 5.65
CA VAL A 144 3.60 2.79 5.24
C VAL A 144 3.15 2.19 3.91
N ILE A 145 1.84 1.89 3.81
CA ILE A 145 1.22 1.27 2.63
C ILE A 145 1.29 2.23 1.43
N GLN A 146 0.95 3.51 1.64
CA GLN A 146 0.93 4.49 0.56
C GLN A 146 2.35 4.81 0.04
N LYS A 147 3.33 4.93 0.93
CA LYS A 147 4.73 5.11 0.54
C LYS A 147 5.32 3.88 -0.16
N TYR A 148 4.91 2.67 0.25
CA TYR A 148 5.24 1.43 -0.46
C TYR A 148 4.70 1.47 -1.90
N ALA A 149 3.43 1.87 -2.08
CA ALA A 149 2.81 1.99 -3.39
C ALA A 149 3.52 3.01 -4.30
N VAL A 150 3.90 4.18 -3.75
CA VAL A 150 4.68 5.19 -4.48
C VAL A 150 5.98 4.61 -5.01
N LYS A 151 6.70 3.84 -4.20
CA LYS A 151 7.95 3.19 -4.62
C LYS A 151 7.72 2.19 -5.76
N LEU A 152 6.68 1.38 -5.67
CA LEU A 152 6.33 0.42 -6.74
C LEU A 152 5.93 1.12 -8.05
N GLY A 153 5.37 2.32 -7.97
CA GLY A 153 5.09 3.17 -9.12
C GLY A 153 6.33 3.83 -9.75
N GLY A 154 7.51 3.65 -9.15
CA GLY A 154 8.77 4.26 -9.61
C GLY A 154 9.08 5.62 -8.99
N GLY A 155 8.25 6.09 -8.05
CA GLY A 155 8.51 7.30 -7.28
C GLY A 155 9.56 7.10 -6.18
N THR A 156 9.94 8.20 -5.57
CA THR A 156 10.87 8.23 -4.43
C THR A 156 10.14 8.59 -3.15
N ASN A 157 10.67 8.17 -2.01
CA ASN A 157 10.12 8.52 -0.71
C ASN A 157 10.90 9.68 -0.09
N HIS A 158 10.19 10.71 0.39
CA HIS A 158 10.67 11.71 1.32
C HIS A 158 10.55 11.18 2.75
N ARG A 159 11.01 11.95 3.75
CA ARG A 159 10.96 11.57 5.17
C ARG A 159 9.67 10.85 5.54
N PHE A 160 9.83 9.78 6.31
CA PHE A 160 8.69 8.97 6.75
C PHE A 160 7.92 9.65 7.87
N ASN A 161 8.65 10.20 8.84
CA ASN A 161 8.12 10.87 10.02
C ASN A 161 8.89 12.17 10.32
N LEU A 162 8.61 12.79 11.46
CA LEU A 162 9.26 14.04 11.87
C LEU A 162 10.69 13.84 12.34
N SER A 163 11.08 12.62 12.68
CA SER A 163 12.42 12.32 13.19
C SER A 163 13.42 11.91 12.11
N ASP A 164 12.97 11.63 10.87
CA ASP A 164 13.87 11.16 9.80
C ASP A 164 14.78 12.25 9.24
N GLU A 165 14.21 13.41 8.94
CA GLU A 165 14.90 14.54 8.30
C GLU A 165 14.36 15.85 8.84
N PHE A 166 15.22 16.87 8.87
CA PHE A 166 14.79 18.25 9.13
C PHE A 166 14.09 18.79 7.89
N LEU A 167 12.91 19.36 8.07
CA LEU A 167 12.20 20.13 7.04
C LEU A 167 11.74 21.43 7.68
N ILE A 168 12.48 22.49 7.40
CA ILE A 168 12.17 23.85 7.86
C ILE A 168 11.14 24.43 6.91
N LYS A 169 10.03 24.90 7.43
CA LYS A 169 8.88 25.42 6.70
C LYS A 169 8.57 26.85 7.11
N ASP A 170 7.69 27.48 6.33
CA ASP A 170 7.15 28.82 6.60
C ASP A 170 6.72 29.02 8.07
N ASN A 171 5.97 28.10 8.64
CA ASN A 171 5.53 28.17 10.05
C ASN A 171 6.69 28.17 11.06
N HIS A 172 7.80 27.49 10.74
CA HIS A 172 9.00 27.54 11.58
C HIS A 172 9.71 28.89 11.42
N ILE A 173 9.76 29.41 10.19
CA ILE A 173 10.40 30.68 9.87
C ILE A 173 9.60 31.85 10.48
N ALA A 174 8.26 31.78 10.46
CA ALA A 174 7.40 32.76 11.13
C ALA A 174 7.65 32.85 12.65
N SER A 175 8.09 31.75 13.27
CA SER A 175 8.37 31.66 14.70
C SER A 175 9.83 31.91 15.06
N SER A 176 10.73 32.03 14.08
CA SER A 176 12.17 32.17 14.29
C SER A 176 12.90 32.60 13.02
N ASN A 177 14.16 33.03 13.17
CA ASN A 177 15.00 33.43 12.06
C ASN A 177 15.52 32.20 11.29
N ILE A 178 15.45 32.22 9.95
CA ILE A 178 15.90 31.12 9.08
C ILE A 178 17.38 30.78 9.29
N LYS A 179 18.28 31.78 9.46
CA LYS A 179 19.70 31.56 9.70
C LYS A 179 19.92 30.76 10.99
N SER A 180 19.22 31.12 12.06
CA SER A 180 19.25 30.41 13.34
C SER A 180 18.74 28.98 13.21
N LEU A 181 17.60 28.78 12.55
CA LEU A 181 17.03 27.46 12.33
C LEU A 181 17.97 26.53 11.55
N VAL A 182 18.56 27.02 10.46
CA VAL A 182 19.51 26.26 9.64
C VAL A 182 20.79 25.94 10.44
N SER A 183 21.35 26.93 11.16
CA SER A 183 22.54 26.72 12.01
C SER A 183 22.29 25.65 13.07
N ASN A 184 21.15 25.72 13.76
CA ASN A 184 20.78 24.74 14.77
C ASN A 184 20.52 23.35 14.15
N ALA A 185 19.92 23.29 12.98
CA ALA A 185 19.72 22.02 12.24
C ALA A 185 21.08 21.40 11.87
N ILE A 186 22.05 22.20 11.40
CA ILE A 186 23.40 21.73 11.06
C ILE A 186 24.12 21.15 12.29
N LYS A 187 24.05 21.84 13.43
CA LYS A 187 24.66 21.37 14.70
C LYS A 187 24.02 20.03 15.16
N ASN A 188 22.72 19.83 14.92
CA ASN A 188 21.96 18.70 15.45
C ASN A 188 21.66 17.60 14.43
N LYS A 189 22.12 17.73 13.18
CA LYS A 189 21.70 16.84 12.07
C LYS A 189 22.05 15.36 12.26
N LYS A 190 23.15 15.03 12.95
CA LYS A 190 23.59 13.64 13.18
C LYS A 190 23.41 12.75 11.92
N GLY A 191 23.87 13.21 10.76
CA GLY A 191 23.70 12.53 9.47
C GLY A 191 22.35 12.69 8.79
N LYS A 192 21.36 13.33 9.41
CA LYS A 192 20.04 13.57 8.81
C LYS A 192 20.12 14.68 7.75
N LYS A 193 19.25 14.56 6.75
CA LYS A 193 19.09 15.56 5.70
C LYS A 193 18.40 16.81 6.25
N ILE A 194 18.77 17.97 5.71
CA ILE A 194 18.14 19.26 6.01
C ILE A 194 17.55 19.78 4.71
N THR A 195 16.28 20.11 4.74
CA THR A 195 15.54 20.73 3.62
C THR A 195 14.84 21.97 4.15
N VAL A 196 14.86 23.05 3.37
CA VAL A 196 14.05 24.27 3.59
C VAL A 196 13.01 24.36 2.51
N GLU A 197 11.76 24.58 2.88
CA GLU A 197 10.61 24.73 1.97
C GLU A 197 10.12 26.19 1.98
#